data_568469f36a662686fe3743bf0f860bf8
#
_entry.id   568469f36a662686fe3743bf0f860bf8
#
_cell.length_a   1.000
_cell.length_b   1.000
_cell.length_c   1.000
_cell.angle_alpha   90.00
_cell.angle_beta   90.00
_cell.angle_gamma   90.00
#
_symmetry.space_group_name_H-M   'P 1'
#
loop_
_entity.id
_entity.type
_entity.pdbx_description
1 polymer ?
#
loop_
_entity_poly.entity_id
_entity_poly.type
_entity_poly.pdbx_seq_one_letter_code
_entity_poly.pdbx_strand_id
1 'polypeptide(L)'
;NYHVRIPKGMFTVDGQVWEGVSLYYTIESVDVALEQISAETFVEMLMTVTPCESIELNPEATSQITLAYLDDNITEVGYYKVEVLSGNTAKFTLSTNSELVNGDYVIWIPDGQFFFDGKPNADVKIYYEGVNIVGIEGIDMDAKNLNIYSVNGMLIKRNGSLRDLNELEPGIYVVNGQKVMVK
;
A
#
# COMPACT_ATOMS: atom_id res chain seq x y z
N ASN A 1 -13.44 -1.72 22.22
CA ASN A 1 -13.99 -1.22 23.51
C ASN A 1 -13.03 -1.57 24.62
N TYR A 2 -12.67 -0.59 25.45
CA TYR A 2 -11.81 -0.75 26.60
C TYR A 2 -12.60 -0.45 27.87
N HIS A 3 -12.32 -1.22 28.91
CA HIS A 3 -12.90 -1.03 30.22
C HIS A 3 -11.77 -0.82 31.22
N VAL A 4 -11.71 0.38 31.78
CA VAL A 4 -10.79 0.73 32.87
C VAL A 4 -11.60 0.71 34.16
N ARG A 5 -11.23 -0.16 35.09
CA ARG A 5 -11.86 -0.27 36.39
C ARG A 5 -10.87 0.15 37.47
N ILE A 6 -11.27 1.13 38.24
CA ILE A 6 -10.58 1.51 39.49
C ILE A 6 -11.43 0.97 40.64
N PRO A 7 -10.98 -0.06 41.37
CA PRO A 7 -11.76 -0.68 42.43
C PRO A 7 -12.06 0.27 43.59
N LYS A 8 -13.19 0.05 44.26
CA LYS A 8 -13.49 0.66 45.54
C LYS A 8 -12.35 0.44 46.55
N GLY A 9 -11.97 1.46 47.27
CA GLY A 9 -10.98 1.39 48.30
C GLY A 9 -9.54 1.52 47.85
N MET A 10 -9.28 1.73 46.54
CA MET A 10 -7.91 2.01 46.05
C MET A 10 -7.36 3.35 46.54
N PHE A 11 -8.26 4.32 46.74
CA PHE A 11 -7.90 5.67 47.21
C PHE A 11 -8.76 6.10 48.37
N THR A 12 -8.23 6.99 49.16
CA THR A 12 -8.95 7.74 50.16
C THR A 12 -8.90 9.22 49.79
N VAL A 13 -10.06 9.85 49.69
CA VAL A 13 -10.17 11.27 49.39
C VAL A 13 -10.82 11.94 50.59
N ASP A 14 -10.16 12.94 51.18
CA ASP A 14 -10.60 13.66 52.39
C ASP A 14 -10.95 12.71 53.55
N GLY A 15 -10.16 11.64 53.71
CA GLY A 15 -10.35 10.64 54.76
C GLY A 15 -11.49 9.63 54.53
N GLN A 16 -12.19 9.72 53.41
CA GLN A 16 -13.25 8.77 53.04
C GLN A 16 -12.75 7.80 51.97
N VAL A 17 -13.13 6.54 52.12
CA VAL A 17 -12.83 5.51 51.13
C VAL A 17 -13.57 5.80 49.84
N TRP A 18 -12.83 5.90 48.71
CA TRP A 18 -13.40 6.17 47.41
C TRP A 18 -14.17 4.95 46.88
N GLU A 19 -15.36 5.19 46.33
CA GLU A 19 -16.28 4.13 45.89
C GLU A 19 -15.85 3.39 44.62
N GLY A 20 -14.80 3.87 43.97
CA GLY A 20 -14.32 3.32 42.71
C GLY A 20 -15.09 3.85 41.49
N VAL A 21 -14.61 3.54 40.31
CA VAL A 21 -15.27 3.89 39.04
C VAL A 21 -14.97 2.85 37.95
N SER A 22 -15.92 2.70 37.07
CA SER A 22 -15.77 1.95 35.82
C SER A 22 -15.93 2.91 34.66
N LEU A 23 -14.92 3.02 33.85
CA LEU A 23 -14.91 3.86 32.64
C LEU A 23 -14.87 2.96 31.41
N TYR A 24 -15.77 3.19 30.49
CA TYR A 24 -15.85 2.47 29.23
C TYR A 24 -15.44 3.40 28.11
N TYR A 25 -14.46 2.95 27.32
CA TYR A 25 -13.99 3.69 26.15
C TYR A 25 -14.26 2.87 24.90
N THR A 26 -14.88 3.49 23.93
CA THR A 26 -14.94 2.97 22.57
C THR A 26 -13.91 3.75 21.76
N ILE A 27 -12.91 3.06 21.25
CA ILE A 27 -12.03 3.63 20.23
C ILE A 27 -12.73 3.35 18.91
N GLU A 28 -13.17 4.39 18.25
CA GLU A 28 -13.61 4.28 16.86
C GLU A 28 -12.39 3.99 16.03
N SER A 29 -12.34 2.80 15.41
CA SER A 29 -11.31 2.46 14.44
C SER A 29 -11.65 3.14 13.13
N VAL A 30 -10.70 3.80 12.53
CA VAL A 30 -10.77 4.21 11.13
C VAL A 30 -10.29 3.06 10.24
N ASP A 31 -10.92 2.90 9.10
CA ASP A 31 -10.49 1.97 8.07
C ASP A 31 -9.59 2.73 7.08
N VAL A 32 -8.39 2.20 6.84
CA VAL A 32 -7.40 2.76 5.92
C VAL A 32 -7.26 1.83 4.75
N ALA A 33 -7.74 2.25 3.59
CA ALA A 33 -7.61 1.53 2.33
C ALA A 33 -6.54 2.16 1.44
N LEU A 34 -5.72 1.33 0.81
CA LEU A 34 -4.76 1.73 -0.22
C LEU A 34 -5.11 1.04 -1.53
N GLU A 35 -5.35 1.84 -2.56
CA GLU A 35 -5.63 1.37 -3.92
C GLU A 35 -4.53 1.79 -4.88
N GLN A 36 -4.13 0.87 -5.75
CA GLN A 36 -3.17 1.16 -6.80
C GLN A 36 -3.84 2.01 -7.90
N ILE A 37 -3.20 3.13 -8.27
CA ILE A 37 -3.69 4.05 -9.30
C ILE A 37 -2.78 4.16 -10.52
N SER A 38 -1.57 3.61 -10.46
CA SER A 38 -0.65 3.53 -11.60
C SER A 38 -0.71 2.16 -12.29
N ALA A 39 -0.16 2.09 -13.49
CA ALA A 39 -0.01 0.81 -14.19
C ALA A 39 1.07 -0.09 -13.56
N GLU A 40 1.99 0.50 -12.81
CA GLU A 40 3.09 -0.20 -12.14
C GLU A 40 2.71 -0.46 -10.68
N THR A 41 2.89 -1.70 -10.23
CA THR A 41 2.54 -2.15 -8.87
C THR A 41 3.27 -1.32 -7.82
N PHE A 42 2.54 -0.85 -6.83
CA PHE A 42 3.01 -0.04 -5.70
C PHE A 42 3.59 1.34 -6.01
N VAL A 43 3.80 1.71 -7.28
CA VAL A 43 4.45 2.98 -7.64
C VAL A 43 3.59 4.18 -7.22
N GLU A 44 2.30 4.14 -7.52
CA GLU A 44 1.37 5.16 -7.07
C GLU A 44 0.14 4.52 -6.42
N MET A 45 -0.14 4.92 -5.19
CA MET A 45 -1.27 4.42 -4.40
C MET A 45 -2.15 5.59 -3.94
N LEU A 46 -3.44 5.36 -3.89
CA LEU A 46 -4.40 6.28 -3.28
C LEU A 46 -4.81 5.73 -1.92
N MET A 47 -4.54 6.49 -0.86
CA MET A 47 -5.05 6.20 0.48
C MET A 47 -6.41 6.85 0.66
N THR A 48 -7.36 6.09 1.19
CA THR A 48 -8.66 6.59 1.65
C THR A 48 -8.88 6.15 3.10
N VAL A 49 -9.33 7.06 3.93
CA VAL A 49 -9.61 6.80 5.37
C VAL A 49 -11.09 6.97 5.64
N THR A 50 -11.72 5.98 6.30
CA THR A 50 -13.15 5.99 6.57
C THR A 50 -13.47 5.47 7.99
N PRO A 51 -14.32 6.14 8.80
CA PRO A 51 -14.82 7.49 8.55
C PRO A 51 -13.74 8.55 8.84
N CYS A 52 -13.59 9.52 7.97
CA CYS A 52 -12.68 10.65 8.16
C CYS A 52 -13.09 11.78 7.23
N GLU A 53 -13.10 13.01 7.70
CA GLU A 53 -13.41 14.19 6.91
C GLU A 53 -12.16 14.92 6.43
N SER A 54 -11.06 14.85 7.20
CA SER A 54 -9.81 15.50 6.87
C SER A 54 -8.58 14.67 7.25
N ILE A 55 -7.61 14.66 6.35
CA ILE A 55 -6.27 14.12 6.58
C ILE A 55 -5.29 15.29 6.57
N GLU A 56 -4.40 15.31 7.55
CA GLU A 56 -3.27 16.24 7.60
C GLU A 56 -1.98 15.45 7.81
N LEU A 57 -0.89 15.84 7.13
CA LEU A 57 0.42 15.30 7.41
C LEU A 57 0.94 15.85 8.73
N ASN A 58 1.54 15.01 9.53
CA ASN A 58 2.24 15.47 10.73
C ASN A 58 3.64 16.01 10.34
N PRO A 59 3.90 17.32 10.45
CA PRO A 59 5.20 17.91 10.10
C PRO A 59 6.34 17.48 11.04
N GLU A 60 6.00 16.92 12.20
CA GLU A 60 6.97 16.44 13.20
C GLU A 60 7.22 14.94 13.09
N ALA A 61 6.59 14.26 12.13
CA ALA A 61 6.81 12.83 11.93
C ALA A 61 8.26 12.58 11.50
N THR A 62 8.95 11.69 12.23
CA THR A 62 10.35 11.34 11.97
C THR A 62 10.52 10.01 11.25
N SER A 63 9.49 9.16 11.30
CA SER A 63 9.47 7.86 10.64
C SER A 63 9.05 8.01 9.17
N GLN A 64 9.39 7.03 8.36
CA GLN A 64 8.97 6.99 6.95
C GLN A 64 7.88 5.93 6.76
N ILE A 65 6.98 6.19 5.82
CA ILE A 65 6.04 5.17 5.34
C ILE A 65 6.81 4.29 4.38
N THR A 66 6.87 3.00 4.65
CA THR A 66 7.75 2.07 3.94
C THR A 66 6.98 1.01 3.18
N LEU A 67 7.58 0.54 2.08
CA LEU A 67 7.25 -0.71 1.42
C LEU A 67 8.33 -1.72 1.77
N ALA A 68 7.94 -2.86 2.33
CA ALA A 68 8.84 -3.95 2.63
C ALA A 68 8.41 -5.25 1.95
N TYR A 69 9.39 -6.00 1.46
CA TYR A 69 9.22 -7.35 0.97
C TYR A 69 9.21 -8.32 2.16
N LEU A 70 8.26 -9.23 2.17
CA LEU A 70 8.11 -10.22 3.22
C LEU A 70 8.88 -11.48 2.86
N ASP A 71 10.14 -11.48 3.17
CA ASP A 71 11.01 -12.64 3.20
C ASP A 71 11.25 -13.09 4.66
N ASP A 72 12.21 -13.97 4.87
CA ASP A 72 12.56 -14.44 6.22
C ASP A 72 13.02 -13.30 7.16
N ASN A 73 13.35 -12.11 6.63
CA ASN A 73 13.93 -11.00 7.38
C ASN A 73 13.15 -9.66 7.29
N ILE A 74 12.05 -9.59 6.56
CA ILE A 74 11.31 -8.36 6.25
C ILE A 74 12.25 -7.27 5.69
N THR A 75 12.45 -7.30 4.38
CA THR A 75 13.40 -6.41 3.71
C THR A 75 12.70 -5.15 3.22
N GLU A 76 13.09 -3.99 3.74
CA GLU A 76 12.62 -2.70 3.27
C GLU A 76 13.14 -2.44 1.85
N VAL A 77 12.23 -2.17 0.91
CA VAL A 77 12.54 -1.98 -0.51
C VAL A 77 12.30 -0.56 -1.00
N GLY A 78 11.60 0.25 -0.24
CA GLY A 78 11.36 1.64 -0.57
C GLY A 78 10.53 2.39 0.45
N TYR A 79 10.36 3.68 0.22
CA TYR A 79 9.53 4.56 1.06
C TYR A 79 8.60 5.41 0.20
N TYR A 80 7.51 5.86 0.79
CA TYR A 80 6.53 6.68 0.11
C TYR A 80 6.69 8.17 0.42
N LYS A 81 6.63 8.97 -0.65
CA LYS A 81 6.31 10.38 -0.55
C LYS A 81 4.80 10.52 -0.58
N VAL A 82 4.27 11.36 0.29
CA VAL A 82 2.83 11.53 0.45
C VAL A 82 2.43 12.96 0.10
N GLU A 83 1.32 13.06 -0.63
CA GLU A 83 0.61 14.28 -0.93
C GLU A 83 -0.83 14.15 -0.48
N VAL A 84 -1.28 14.99 0.44
CA VAL A 84 -2.69 15.07 0.82
C VAL A 84 -3.44 15.78 -0.30
N LEU A 85 -4.46 15.13 -0.85
CA LEU A 85 -5.22 15.68 -1.98
C LEU A 85 -6.37 16.55 -1.50
N SER A 86 -7.35 15.94 -0.85
CA SER A 86 -8.51 16.66 -0.28
C SER A 86 -9.31 15.72 0.61
N GLY A 87 -9.98 16.27 1.61
CA GLY A 87 -10.84 15.49 2.51
C GLY A 87 -10.11 14.31 3.12
N ASN A 88 -10.60 13.11 2.88
CA ASN A 88 -10.10 11.87 3.44
C ASN A 88 -9.13 11.09 2.53
N THR A 89 -8.52 11.75 1.54
CA THR A 89 -7.65 11.08 0.57
C THR A 89 -6.24 11.65 0.53
N ALA A 90 -5.26 10.76 0.34
CA ALA A 90 -3.87 11.12 0.11
C ALA A 90 -3.24 10.23 -0.97
N LYS A 91 -2.34 10.79 -1.76
CA LYS A 91 -1.58 10.08 -2.78
C LYS A 91 -0.21 9.70 -2.24
N PHE A 92 0.16 8.46 -2.44
CA PHE A 92 1.46 7.90 -2.10
C PHE A 92 2.23 7.64 -3.39
N THR A 93 3.47 8.09 -3.46
CA THR A 93 4.37 7.84 -4.59
C THR A 93 5.63 7.15 -4.07
N LEU A 94 5.89 5.94 -4.57
CA LEU A 94 7.03 5.11 -4.14
C LEU A 94 8.34 5.72 -4.63
N SER A 95 9.31 5.77 -3.74
CA SER A 95 10.70 6.07 -4.01
C SER A 95 11.53 4.85 -3.62
N THR A 96 12.11 4.17 -4.60
CA THR A 96 12.94 2.98 -4.38
C THR A 96 14.13 2.97 -5.31
N ASN A 97 15.23 2.35 -4.86
CA ASN A 97 16.38 2.01 -5.69
C ASN A 97 16.47 0.50 -5.93
N SER A 98 15.52 -0.26 -5.39
CA SER A 98 15.46 -1.72 -5.51
C SER A 98 14.48 -2.11 -6.60
N GLU A 99 14.82 -3.14 -7.35
CA GLU A 99 13.87 -3.80 -8.24
C GLU A 99 12.85 -4.56 -7.39
N LEU A 100 11.57 -4.40 -7.71
CA LEU A 100 10.51 -5.16 -7.04
C LEU A 100 10.44 -6.55 -7.69
N VAL A 101 10.26 -7.58 -6.87
CA VAL A 101 10.19 -8.98 -7.29
C VAL A 101 8.82 -9.58 -6.94
N ASN A 102 8.50 -10.73 -7.52
CA ASN A 102 7.26 -11.45 -7.16
C ASN A 102 7.33 -11.92 -5.71
N GLY A 103 6.23 -11.78 -4.99
CA GLY A 103 6.14 -12.26 -3.61
C GLY A 103 5.19 -11.47 -2.74
N ASP A 104 5.39 -11.52 -1.45
CA ASP A 104 4.54 -10.88 -0.46
C ASP A 104 5.14 -9.55 -0.02
N TYR A 105 4.26 -8.57 0.20
CA TYR A 105 4.67 -7.22 0.59
C TYR A 105 3.83 -6.69 1.74
N VAL A 106 4.39 -5.74 2.48
CA VAL A 106 3.67 -4.92 3.44
C VAL A 106 3.95 -3.45 3.22
N ILE A 107 2.90 -2.64 3.22
CA ILE A 107 3.02 -1.19 3.36
C ILE A 107 2.78 -0.87 4.83
N TRP A 108 3.77 -0.25 5.44
CA TRP A 108 3.73 0.15 6.83
C TRP A 108 3.62 1.66 6.95
N ILE A 109 2.54 2.12 7.57
CA ILE A 109 2.30 3.50 7.94
C ILE A 109 2.48 3.60 9.46
N PRO A 110 3.61 4.11 9.97
CA PRO A 110 3.85 4.24 11.41
C PRO A 110 2.80 5.13 12.09
N ASP A 111 2.64 4.96 13.39
CA ASP A 111 1.81 5.84 14.20
C ASP A 111 2.28 7.31 14.11
N GLY A 112 1.34 8.23 14.18
CA GLY A 112 1.62 9.66 14.17
C GLY A 112 2.14 10.23 12.85
N GLN A 113 2.03 9.52 11.71
CA GLN A 113 2.35 10.06 10.39
C GLN A 113 1.34 11.09 9.91
N PHE A 114 0.09 10.88 10.30
CA PHE A 114 -1.05 11.70 9.91
C PHE A 114 -1.87 12.10 11.13
N PHE A 115 -2.63 13.17 10.94
CA PHE A 115 -3.80 13.46 11.76
C PHE A 115 -5.05 13.16 10.95
N PHE A 116 -5.92 12.28 11.46
CA PHE A 116 -7.25 11.98 10.94
C PHE A 116 -8.26 12.72 11.81
N ASP A 117 -8.92 13.75 11.27
CA ASP A 117 -9.80 14.65 12.01
C ASP A 117 -9.13 15.20 13.30
N GLY A 118 -7.87 15.61 13.16
CA GLY A 118 -7.06 16.16 14.25
C GLY A 118 -6.52 15.13 15.27
N LYS A 119 -6.75 13.82 15.07
CA LYS A 119 -6.21 12.75 15.92
C LYS A 119 -5.06 12.04 15.21
N PRO A 120 -3.93 11.76 15.90
CA PRO A 120 -2.84 11.01 15.29
C PRO A 120 -3.30 9.61 14.90
N ASN A 121 -2.83 9.13 13.73
CA ASN A 121 -3.10 7.76 13.31
C ASN A 121 -2.39 6.75 14.22
N ALA A 122 -3.00 5.60 14.39
CA ALA A 122 -2.34 4.41 14.94
C ALA A 122 -1.44 3.77 13.87
N ASP A 123 -0.58 2.85 14.30
CA ASP A 123 0.23 2.00 13.41
C ASP A 123 -0.68 1.20 12.46
N VAL A 124 -0.42 1.28 11.16
CA VAL A 124 -1.17 0.58 10.11
C VAL A 124 -0.23 -0.25 9.26
N LYS A 125 -0.58 -1.54 9.07
CA LYS A 125 0.12 -2.45 8.17
C LYS A 125 -0.86 -3.07 7.20
N ILE A 126 -0.61 -2.89 5.92
CA ILE A 126 -1.43 -3.44 4.84
C ILE A 126 -0.61 -4.48 4.11
N TYR A 127 -1.08 -5.73 4.14
CA TYR A 127 -0.38 -6.88 3.58
C TYR A 127 -0.90 -7.19 2.19
N TYR A 128 0.01 -7.54 1.30
CA TYR A 128 -0.25 -7.96 -0.06
C TYR A 128 0.40 -9.32 -0.28
N GLU A 129 -0.39 -10.35 -0.52
CA GLU A 129 0.08 -11.73 -0.71
C GLU A 129 0.12 -12.09 -2.18
N GLY A 130 1.14 -12.84 -2.59
CA GLY A 130 1.27 -13.39 -3.94
C GLY A 130 1.32 -12.34 -5.05
N VAL A 131 1.91 -11.18 -4.76
CA VAL A 131 2.00 -10.09 -5.74
C VAL A 131 2.88 -10.53 -6.90
N ASN A 132 2.31 -10.45 -8.10
CA ASN A 132 3.06 -10.61 -9.33
C ASN A 132 3.45 -9.23 -9.84
N ILE A 133 4.71 -8.89 -9.72
CA ILE A 133 5.25 -7.69 -10.34
C ILE A 133 5.29 -7.95 -11.84
N VAL A 134 4.43 -7.28 -12.56
CA VAL A 134 4.33 -7.41 -14.01
C VAL A 134 5.53 -6.69 -14.67
N GLY A 135 6.69 -7.28 -14.49
CA GLY A 135 7.76 -7.23 -15.49
C GLY A 135 7.55 -8.39 -16.44
N ILE A 136 8.31 -8.48 -17.51
CA ILE A 136 8.27 -9.58 -18.50
C ILE A 136 8.72 -10.92 -17.88
N GLU A 137 8.44 -11.20 -16.61
CA GLU A 137 8.74 -12.46 -15.94
C GLU A 137 7.59 -13.45 -16.18
N GLY A 138 7.95 -14.55 -16.80
CA GLY A 138 7.05 -15.65 -17.17
C GLY A 138 6.85 -15.83 -18.66
N ILE A 139 7.36 -14.95 -19.49
CA ILE A 139 7.52 -15.24 -20.91
C ILE A 139 8.94 -15.79 -21.06
N ASP A 140 9.03 -17.11 -21.27
CA ASP A 140 10.30 -17.74 -21.68
C ASP A 140 10.93 -16.90 -22.79
N MET A 141 12.10 -16.27 -22.52
CA MET A 141 12.81 -15.41 -23.48
C MET A 141 13.19 -16.16 -24.76
N ASP A 142 13.23 -17.49 -24.67
CA ASP A 142 13.44 -18.40 -25.80
C ASP A 142 12.12 -18.95 -26.38
N ALA A 143 10.97 -18.53 -25.84
CA ALA A 143 9.69 -18.95 -26.34
C ALA A 143 9.54 -18.58 -27.81
N LYS A 144 9.26 -19.58 -28.60
CA LYS A 144 8.97 -19.46 -30.06
C LYS A 144 7.46 -19.60 -30.26
N ASN A 145 6.99 -19.06 -31.37
CA ASN A 145 5.58 -19.12 -31.74
C ASN A 145 4.64 -18.25 -30.90
N LEU A 146 5.14 -17.12 -30.43
CA LEU A 146 4.32 -16.12 -29.73
C LEU A 146 3.38 -15.40 -30.73
N ASN A 147 2.13 -15.24 -30.35
CA ASN A 147 1.22 -14.35 -31.06
C ASN A 147 1.19 -13.00 -30.35
N ILE A 148 1.52 -11.94 -31.08
CA ILE A 148 1.55 -10.57 -30.57
C ILE A 148 0.34 -9.83 -31.14
N TYR A 149 -0.47 -9.25 -30.25
CA TYR A 149 -1.65 -8.47 -30.60
C TYR A 149 -1.52 -7.05 -30.08
N SER A 150 -2.14 -6.09 -30.78
CA SER A 150 -2.38 -4.77 -30.22
C SER A 150 -3.37 -4.84 -29.05
N VAL A 151 -3.44 -3.80 -28.25
CA VAL A 151 -4.43 -3.68 -27.17
C VAL A 151 -5.88 -3.78 -27.65
N ASN A 152 -6.13 -3.47 -28.93
CA ASN A 152 -7.45 -3.58 -29.58
C ASN A 152 -7.73 -4.97 -30.16
N GLY A 153 -6.86 -5.97 -29.90
CA GLY A 153 -7.02 -7.34 -30.36
C GLY A 153 -6.57 -7.60 -31.78
N MET A 154 -5.98 -6.64 -32.49
CA MET A 154 -5.46 -6.83 -33.84
C MET A 154 -4.15 -7.63 -33.77
N LEU A 155 -4.05 -8.72 -34.55
CA LEU A 155 -2.84 -9.51 -34.65
C LEU A 155 -1.74 -8.69 -35.32
N ILE A 156 -0.65 -8.43 -34.64
CA ILE A 156 0.54 -7.73 -35.15
C ILE A 156 1.54 -8.72 -35.73
N LYS A 157 1.81 -9.79 -34.99
CA LYS A 157 2.74 -10.82 -35.43
C LYS A 157 2.29 -12.21 -34.99
N ARG A 158 2.43 -13.19 -35.85
CA ARG A 158 2.14 -14.61 -35.60
C ARG A 158 3.43 -15.39 -35.56
N ASN A 159 3.55 -16.33 -34.61
CA ASN A 159 4.72 -17.18 -34.43
C ASN A 159 6.03 -16.39 -34.25
N GLY A 160 5.94 -15.23 -33.62
CA GLY A 160 7.08 -14.40 -33.32
C GLY A 160 7.85 -14.88 -32.07
N SER A 161 8.84 -14.11 -31.70
CA SER A 161 9.62 -14.24 -30.48
C SER A 161 9.54 -12.94 -29.67
N LEU A 162 10.02 -12.94 -28.43
CA LEU A 162 10.09 -11.70 -27.64
C LEU A 162 11.05 -10.65 -28.25
N ARG A 163 12.01 -11.07 -29.03
CA ARG A 163 12.91 -10.13 -29.75
C ARG A 163 12.14 -9.26 -30.73
N ASP A 164 11.03 -9.77 -31.27
CA ASP A 164 10.16 -9.03 -32.17
C ASP A 164 9.44 -7.86 -31.48
N LEU A 165 9.32 -7.88 -30.15
CA LEU A 165 8.79 -6.75 -29.41
C LEU A 165 9.71 -5.53 -29.47
N ASN A 166 11.02 -5.74 -29.57
CA ASN A 166 11.99 -4.64 -29.67
C ASN A 166 11.92 -3.89 -31.02
N GLU A 167 11.21 -4.48 -32.01
CA GLU A 167 10.99 -3.88 -33.31
C GLU A 167 9.67 -3.11 -33.40
N LEU A 168 8.86 -3.18 -32.34
CA LEU A 168 7.57 -2.49 -32.26
C LEU A 168 7.72 -1.07 -31.72
N GLU A 169 6.78 -0.21 -32.09
CA GLU A 169 6.69 1.12 -31.52
C GLU A 169 6.35 1.04 -30.01
N PRO A 170 6.77 2.03 -29.20
CA PRO A 170 6.39 2.08 -27.79
C PRO A 170 4.88 1.99 -27.63
N GLY A 171 4.42 1.07 -26.76
CA GLY A 171 2.99 0.84 -26.59
C GLY A 171 2.69 -0.41 -25.78
N ILE A 172 1.39 -0.66 -25.58
CA ILE A 172 0.89 -1.85 -24.89
C ILE A 172 0.47 -2.89 -25.92
N TYR A 173 0.98 -4.09 -25.75
CA TYR A 173 0.70 -5.26 -26.59
C TYR A 173 0.19 -6.42 -25.74
N VAL A 174 -0.46 -7.39 -26.37
CA VAL A 174 -0.87 -8.64 -25.73
C VAL A 174 -0.10 -9.79 -26.36
N VAL A 175 0.67 -10.50 -25.55
CA VAL A 175 1.49 -11.64 -25.96
C VAL A 175 1.04 -12.86 -25.19
N ASN A 176 0.52 -13.87 -25.90
CA ASN A 176 -0.06 -15.07 -25.28
C ASN A 176 -1.08 -14.78 -24.14
N GLY A 177 -1.89 -13.74 -24.32
CA GLY A 177 -2.90 -13.34 -23.34
C GLY A 177 -2.39 -12.43 -22.22
N GLN A 178 -1.10 -12.16 -22.14
CA GLN A 178 -0.48 -11.26 -21.15
C GLN A 178 -0.22 -9.89 -21.78
N LYS A 179 -0.46 -8.82 -21.02
CA LYS A 179 -0.13 -7.44 -21.42
C LYS A 179 1.36 -7.19 -21.26
N VAL A 180 1.99 -6.68 -22.31
CA VAL A 180 3.41 -6.33 -22.34
C VAL A 180 3.54 -4.88 -22.79
N MET A 181 4.34 -4.10 -22.06
CA MET A 181 4.67 -2.73 -22.45
C MET A 181 6.01 -2.71 -23.18
N VAL A 182 6.02 -2.17 -24.40
CA VAL A 182 7.23 -1.86 -25.16
C VAL A 182 7.57 -0.38 -24.91
N LYS A 183 8.80 -0.11 -24.47
CA LYS A 183 9.30 1.26 -24.15
C LYS A 183 10.05 1.85 -25.32
#